data_4961218972be8aead27e4cfbf0284f86
#
_entry.id   4961218972be8aead27e4cfbf0284f86
#
_cell.length_a   1.000
_cell.length_b   1.000
_cell.length_c   1.000
_cell.angle_alpha   90.00
_cell.angle_beta   90.00
_cell.angle_gamma   90.00
#
_symmetry.space_group_name_H-M   'P 1'
#
loop_
_entity.id
_entity.type
_entity.pdbx_description
1 polymer ?
#
loop_
_entity_poly.entity_id
_entity_poly.type
_entity_poly.pdbx_seq_one_letter_code
_entity_poly.pdbx_strand_id
1 'polypeptide(L)'
;SFPAGDSHFICLNTNALEFDYSEAVPNLLFLEDELKHVPSQAKKTVEAMHAPPYSEQFKNNIAKVFQYYITQFPSLQFCVYGHVHSFNENEFFDDGIMYYSAPSINKRSYIYFSITPNGYDYELVNF
;
A
#
# COMPACT_ATOMS: atom_id res chain seq x y z
N SER A 1 -4.16 8.99 6.74
CA SER A 1 -5.25 8.20 6.12
C SER A 1 -6.45 9.09 5.81
N PHE A 2 -7.32 8.62 4.95
CA PHE A 2 -8.53 9.36 4.59
C PHE A 2 -9.61 8.37 4.10
N PRO A 3 -10.90 8.71 4.27
CA PRO A 3 -12.00 7.92 3.73
C PRO A 3 -12.37 8.37 2.31
N ALA A 4 -12.92 7.44 1.53
CA ALA A 4 -13.59 7.72 0.26
C ALA A 4 -14.73 6.72 0.12
N GLY A 5 -15.98 7.18 0.33
CA GLY A 5 -17.14 6.29 0.41
C GLY A 5 -17.02 5.32 1.59
N ASP A 6 -17.12 4.02 1.32
CA ASP A 6 -16.93 2.96 2.30
C ASP A 6 -15.49 2.41 2.32
N SER A 7 -14.57 3.05 1.63
CA SER A 7 -13.17 2.65 1.56
C SER A 7 -12.30 3.53 2.45
N HIS A 8 -11.27 2.93 3.04
CA HIS A 8 -10.30 3.60 3.89
C HIS A 8 -8.94 3.52 3.22
N PHE A 9 -8.32 4.67 2.97
CA PHE A 9 -7.02 4.78 2.32
C PHE A 9 -5.95 5.10 3.36
N ILE A 10 -4.90 4.29 3.40
CA ILE A 10 -3.78 4.46 4.32
C ILE A 10 -2.54 4.75 3.49
N CYS A 11 -1.87 5.87 3.81
CA CYS A 11 -0.63 6.27 3.14
C CYS A 11 0.51 6.19 4.13
N LEU A 12 1.58 5.49 3.77
CA LEU A 12 2.71 5.24 4.65
C LEU A 12 4.01 5.73 4.02
N ASN A 13 4.87 6.31 4.85
CA ASN A 13 6.26 6.48 4.48
C ASN A 13 6.99 5.16 4.74
N THR A 14 7.57 4.58 3.71
CA THR A 14 8.28 3.30 3.79
C THR A 14 9.75 3.41 3.38
N ASN A 15 10.25 4.63 3.13
CA ASN A 15 11.64 4.84 2.75
C ASN A 15 12.55 4.93 3.97
N ALA A 16 12.91 3.77 4.52
CA ALA A 16 13.80 3.69 5.69
C ALA A 16 15.24 4.09 5.36
N LEU A 17 15.67 3.89 4.12
CA LEU A 17 17.03 4.22 3.69
C LEU A 17 17.31 5.73 3.79
N GLU A 18 16.28 6.57 3.57
CA GLU A 18 16.40 8.03 3.75
C GLU A 18 16.91 8.42 5.13
N PHE A 19 16.61 7.61 6.14
CA PHE A 19 17.01 7.83 7.53
C PHE A 19 18.11 6.87 7.98
N ASP A 20 18.81 6.24 7.04
CA ASP A 20 19.86 5.24 7.31
C ASP A 20 19.36 4.14 8.28
N TYR A 21 18.07 3.78 8.14
CA TYR A 21 17.37 2.78 8.96
C TYR A 21 17.32 3.12 10.46
N SER A 22 17.60 4.37 10.84
CA SER A 22 17.58 4.80 12.24
C SER A 22 16.20 5.21 12.74
N GLU A 23 15.26 5.52 11.81
CA GLU A 23 13.90 5.91 12.14
C GLU A 23 12.94 4.73 12.03
N ALA A 24 11.82 4.80 12.76
CA ALA A 24 10.76 3.79 12.70
C ALA A 24 9.91 4.00 11.44
N VAL A 25 10.41 3.53 10.29
CA VAL A 25 9.75 3.66 8.99
C VAL A 25 9.66 2.27 8.34
N PRO A 26 8.47 1.75 7.97
CA PRO A 26 7.15 2.31 8.28
C PRO A 26 6.87 2.41 9.77
N ASN A 27 6.05 3.39 10.15
CA ASN A 27 5.75 3.64 11.56
C ASN A 27 4.66 2.68 12.03
N LEU A 28 5.05 1.65 12.77
CA LEU A 28 4.13 0.62 13.27
C LEU A 28 3.18 1.15 14.33
N LEU A 29 3.61 2.14 15.12
CA LEU A 29 2.72 2.78 16.10
C LEU A 29 1.60 3.55 15.40
N PHE A 30 1.90 4.20 14.27
CA PHE A 30 0.89 4.85 13.45
C PHE A 30 -0.13 3.83 12.94
N LEU A 31 0.33 2.69 12.44
CA LEU A 31 -0.55 1.62 11.96
C LEU A 31 -1.43 1.07 13.09
N GLU A 32 -0.86 0.86 14.25
CA GLU A 32 -1.60 0.38 15.41
C GLU A 32 -2.69 1.38 15.83
N ASP A 33 -2.37 2.68 15.83
CA ASP A 33 -3.32 3.73 16.15
C ASP A 33 -4.44 3.81 15.10
N GLU A 34 -4.10 3.73 13.81
CA GLU A 34 -5.08 3.72 12.73
C GLU A 34 -6.03 2.52 12.84
N LEU A 35 -5.53 1.35 13.25
CA LEU A 35 -6.38 0.17 13.46
C LEU A 35 -7.41 0.41 14.56
N LYS A 36 -7.07 1.14 15.61
CA LYS A 36 -7.98 1.46 16.70
C LYS A 36 -9.05 2.48 16.31
N HIS A 37 -8.81 3.28 15.27
CA HIS A 37 -9.64 4.40 14.87
C HIS A 37 -10.23 4.26 13.47
N VAL A 38 -10.33 3.02 12.95
CA VAL A 38 -10.95 2.78 11.64
C VAL A 38 -12.40 3.27 11.69
N PRO A 39 -12.84 4.12 10.73
CA PRO A 39 -14.22 4.57 10.68
C PRO A 39 -15.21 3.42 10.59
N SER A 40 -16.34 3.51 11.30
CA SER A 40 -17.32 2.43 11.36
C SER A 40 -17.94 2.11 9.99
N GLN A 41 -17.99 3.09 9.07
CA GLN A 41 -18.48 2.89 7.72
C GLN A 41 -17.44 2.27 6.77
N ALA A 42 -16.19 2.17 7.19
CA ALA A 42 -15.12 1.60 6.35
C ALA A 42 -15.31 0.08 6.22
N LYS A 43 -15.51 -0.38 5.00
CA LYS A 43 -15.68 -1.80 4.67
C LYS A 43 -14.50 -2.36 3.90
N LYS A 44 -13.69 -1.49 3.28
CA LYS A 44 -12.57 -1.86 2.43
C LYS A 44 -11.38 -0.96 2.72
N THR A 45 -10.18 -1.48 2.52
CA THR A 45 -8.94 -0.75 2.75
C THR A 45 -8.05 -0.85 1.52
N VAL A 46 -7.40 0.26 1.18
CA VAL A 46 -6.32 0.34 0.19
C VAL A 46 -5.13 1.01 0.86
N GLU A 47 -3.95 0.43 0.70
CA GLU A 47 -2.72 0.96 1.28
C GLU A 47 -1.81 1.49 0.18
N ALA A 48 -1.19 2.65 0.41
CA ALA A 48 -0.24 3.27 -0.52
C ALA A 48 1.08 3.55 0.18
N MET A 49 2.18 3.27 -0.52
CA MET A 49 3.53 3.46 0.01
C MET A 49 4.48 3.86 -1.13
N HIS A 50 5.66 4.38 -0.79
CA HIS A 50 6.69 4.64 -1.80
C HIS A 50 7.52 3.39 -2.08
N ALA A 51 8.24 2.87 -1.09
CA ALA A 51 9.11 1.71 -1.26
C ALA A 51 8.35 0.42 -0.94
N PRO A 52 8.36 -0.57 -1.83
CA PRO A 52 7.68 -1.83 -1.57
C PRO A 52 8.47 -2.69 -0.58
N PRO A 53 7.81 -3.64 0.10
CA PRO A 53 8.52 -4.64 0.89
C PRO A 53 9.61 -5.33 0.06
N TYR A 54 10.70 -5.64 0.72
CA TYR A 54 11.87 -6.30 0.16
C TYR A 54 12.70 -5.47 -0.83
N SER A 55 12.36 -4.18 -1.01
CA SER A 55 13.27 -3.26 -1.70
C SER A 55 14.40 -2.81 -0.76
N GLU A 56 15.46 -2.24 -1.33
CA GLU A 56 16.57 -1.72 -0.54
C GLU A 56 16.20 -0.52 0.34
N GLN A 57 15.11 0.18 0.01
CA GLN A 57 14.64 1.32 0.78
C GLN A 57 13.73 0.93 1.95
N PHE A 58 13.21 -0.29 1.95
CA PHE A 58 12.31 -0.77 3.00
C PHE A 58 13.10 -1.38 4.15
N LYS A 59 12.60 -1.21 5.38
CA LYS A 59 13.21 -1.85 6.56
C LYS A 59 12.78 -3.32 6.61
N ASN A 60 13.48 -4.18 5.90
CA ASN A 60 13.01 -5.54 5.60
C ASN A 60 12.99 -6.49 6.80
N ASN A 61 13.69 -6.18 7.88
CA ASN A 61 13.60 -6.97 9.09
C ASN A 61 12.22 -6.88 9.77
N ILE A 62 11.39 -5.89 9.42
CA ILE A 62 10.03 -5.77 9.92
C ILE A 62 8.96 -6.03 8.84
N ALA A 63 9.35 -6.53 7.66
CA ALA A 63 8.42 -6.73 6.56
C ALA A 63 7.21 -7.59 6.95
N LYS A 64 7.42 -8.68 7.66
CA LYS A 64 6.33 -9.56 8.10
C LYS A 64 5.48 -8.95 9.19
N VAL A 65 6.04 -8.10 10.05
CA VAL A 65 5.27 -7.36 11.03
C VAL A 65 4.39 -6.33 10.34
N PHE A 66 4.93 -5.63 9.34
CA PHE A 66 4.18 -4.72 8.48
C PHE A 66 3.00 -5.45 7.84
N GLN A 67 3.24 -6.61 7.22
CA GLN A 67 2.19 -7.43 6.63
C GLN A 67 1.10 -7.78 7.64
N TYR A 68 1.49 -8.19 8.84
CA TYR A 68 0.53 -8.52 9.90
C TYR A 68 -0.40 -7.34 10.19
N TYR A 69 0.17 -6.14 10.36
CA TYR A 69 -0.64 -4.97 10.67
C TYR A 69 -1.59 -4.56 9.54
N ILE A 70 -1.11 -4.47 8.30
CA ILE A 70 -1.97 -4.01 7.20
C ILE A 70 -3.09 -5.00 6.87
N THR A 71 -2.88 -6.29 7.10
CA THR A 71 -3.92 -7.30 6.85
C THR A 71 -4.98 -7.34 7.95
N GLN A 72 -4.81 -6.60 9.05
CA GLN A 72 -5.84 -6.44 10.09
C GLN A 72 -6.90 -5.40 9.74
N PHE A 73 -6.64 -4.53 8.76
CA PHE A 73 -7.63 -3.54 8.34
C PHE A 73 -8.79 -4.19 7.61
N PRO A 74 -10.00 -3.57 7.64
CA PRO A 74 -11.16 -4.18 7.00
C PRO A 74 -10.93 -4.44 5.51
N SER A 75 -11.04 -5.70 5.12
CA SER A 75 -10.98 -6.16 3.74
C SER A 75 -9.92 -5.44 2.90
N LEU A 76 -8.64 -5.64 3.23
CA LEU A 76 -7.54 -5.09 2.45
C LEU A 76 -7.63 -5.58 1.00
N GLN A 77 -7.85 -4.66 0.07
CA GLN A 77 -8.09 -4.99 -1.33
C GLN A 77 -6.79 -5.17 -2.09
N PHE A 78 -5.91 -4.20 -1.99
CA PHE A 78 -4.61 -4.19 -2.65
C PHE A 78 -3.74 -3.09 -2.06
N CYS A 79 -2.46 -3.12 -2.42
CA CYS A 79 -1.50 -2.08 -2.09
C CYS A 79 -0.92 -1.49 -3.36
N VAL A 80 -0.53 -0.22 -3.31
CA VAL A 80 0.15 0.45 -4.42
C VAL A 80 1.48 1.01 -3.93
N TYR A 81 2.47 1.02 -4.81
CA TYR A 81 3.80 1.52 -4.47
C TYR A 81 4.45 2.22 -5.66
N GLY A 82 5.43 3.07 -5.35
CA GLY A 82 6.22 3.79 -6.35
C GLY A 82 7.60 3.20 -6.51
N HIS A 83 8.64 4.03 -6.49
CA HIS A 83 10.05 3.67 -6.47
C HIS A 83 10.59 3.05 -7.77
N VAL A 84 9.94 2.02 -8.31
CA VAL A 84 10.48 1.25 -9.44
C VAL A 84 10.21 1.86 -10.82
N HIS A 85 9.34 2.85 -10.93
CA HIS A 85 9.03 3.61 -12.16
C HIS A 85 8.57 2.75 -13.34
N SER A 86 8.02 1.57 -13.08
CA SER A 86 7.47 0.68 -14.11
C SER A 86 6.20 0.01 -13.61
N PHE A 87 5.40 -0.52 -14.54
CA PHE A 87 4.24 -1.32 -14.15
C PHE A 87 4.71 -2.66 -13.62
N ASN A 88 4.29 -2.99 -12.40
CA ASN A 88 4.53 -4.29 -11.78
C ASN A 88 3.30 -4.70 -10.99
N GLU A 89 3.08 -6.00 -10.89
CA GLU A 89 2.12 -6.59 -9.98
C GLU A 89 2.79 -7.75 -9.27
N ASN A 90 2.80 -7.72 -7.95
CA ASN A 90 3.51 -8.68 -7.10
C ASN A 90 2.67 -9.10 -5.92
N GLU A 91 2.84 -10.34 -5.51
CA GLU A 91 2.28 -10.87 -4.27
C GLU A 91 3.45 -11.17 -3.33
N PHE A 92 3.90 -10.15 -2.58
CA PHE A 92 5.14 -10.23 -1.82
C PHE A 92 5.11 -11.25 -0.68
N PHE A 93 3.94 -11.55 -0.12
CA PHE A 93 3.81 -12.38 1.08
C PHE A 93 3.04 -13.67 0.85
N ASP A 94 2.69 -13.97 -0.38
CA ASP A 94 1.94 -15.19 -0.74
C ASP A 94 0.62 -15.32 0.07
N ASP A 95 -0.07 -14.21 0.26
CA ASP A 95 -1.27 -14.09 1.09
C ASP A 95 -2.52 -13.68 0.29
N GLY A 96 -2.43 -13.65 -1.03
CA GLY A 96 -3.51 -13.22 -1.91
C GLY A 96 -3.62 -11.72 -2.09
N ILE A 97 -2.79 -10.93 -1.42
CA ILE A 97 -2.82 -9.46 -1.53
C ILE A 97 -1.82 -9.02 -2.58
N MET A 98 -2.32 -8.34 -3.63
CA MET A 98 -1.50 -7.85 -4.73
C MET A 98 -0.97 -6.45 -4.44
N TYR A 99 0.26 -6.21 -4.88
CA TYR A 99 0.94 -4.93 -4.79
C TYR A 99 1.23 -4.45 -6.21
N TYR A 100 0.77 -3.24 -6.54
CA TYR A 100 0.87 -2.68 -7.90
C TYR A 100 1.74 -1.45 -7.92
N SER A 101 2.55 -1.30 -8.97
CA SER A 101 3.26 -0.05 -9.27
C SER A 101 2.95 0.41 -10.68
N ALA A 102 2.93 1.74 -10.88
CA ALA A 102 2.72 2.34 -12.18
C ALA A 102 4.04 2.92 -12.72
N PRO A 103 4.17 3.06 -14.04
CA PRO A 103 5.25 3.87 -14.60
C PRO A 103 5.15 5.31 -14.11
N SER A 104 6.26 6.06 -14.18
CA SER A 104 6.23 7.48 -13.87
C SER A 104 5.37 8.22 -14.91
N ILE A 105 4.77 9.34 -14.50
CA ILE A 105 3.83 10.07 -15.36
C ILE A 105 4.46 10.57 -16.67
N ASN A 106 5.77 10.82 -16.68
CA ASN A 106 6.46 11.22 -17.91
C ASN A 106 6.53 10.12 -18.96
N LYS A 107 6.22 8.87 -18.60
CA LYS A 107 6.04 7.76 -19.54
C LYS A 107 4.61 7.69 -20.09
N ARG A 108 3.77 8.63 -19.71
CA ARG A 108 2.39 8.81 -20.20
C ARG A 108 1.55 7.55 -19.92
N SER A 109 1.64 7.05 -18.71
CA SER A 109 0.89 5.90 -18.23
C SER A 109 0.44 6.09 -16.80
N TYR A 110 -0.72 5.49 -16.46
CA TYR A 110 -1.19 5.42 -15.08
C TYR A 110 -2.07 4.18 -14.92
N ILE A 111 -2.32 3.79 -13.68
CA ILE A 111 -3.26 2.70 -13.38
C ILE A 111 -4.56 3.31 -12.88
N TYR A 112 -5.67 2.87 -13.45
CA TYR A 112 -7.02 3.21 -13.01
C TYR A 112 -7.60 2.03 -12.25
N PHE A 113 -7.93 2.23 -10.98
CA PHE A 113 -8.54 1.20 -10.14
C PHE A 113 -10.02 1.49 -9.95
N SER A 114 -10.84 0.44 -10.04
CA SER A 114 -12.28 0.49 -9.72
C SER A 114 -12.55 -0.44 -8.56
N ILE A 115 -13.02 0.11 -7.44
CA ILE A 115 -13.40 -0.68 -6.27
C ILE A 115 -14.89 -0.97 -6.35
N THR A 116 -15.25 -2.26 -6.37
CA THR A 116 -16.62 -2.73 -6.54
C THR A 116 -17.09 -3.42 -5.26
N PRO A 117 -18.42 -3.70 -5.11
CA PRO A 117 -18.90 -4.46 -3.96
C PRO A 117 -18.26 -5.84 -3.81
N ASN A 118 -17.81 -6.45 -4.91
CA ASN A 118 -17.25 -7.80 -4.94
C ASN A 118 -15.71 -7.83 -4.95
N GLY A 119 -15.05 -6.66 -4.93
CA GLY A 119 -13.59 -6.60 -4.99
C GLY A 119 -13.11 -5.37 -5.73
N TYR A 120 -12.18 -5.54 -6.66
CA TYR A 120 -11.66 -4.44 -7.46
C TYR A 120 -11.24 -4.93 -8.84
N ASP A 121 -11.19 -3.97 -9.79
CA ASP A 121 -10.59 -4.15 -11.09
C ASP A 121 -9.55 -3.07 -11.34
N TYR A 122 -8.65 -3.29 -12.27
CA TYR A 122 -7.68 -2.28 -12.64
C TYR A 122 -7.42 -2.27 -14.13
N GLU A 123 -6.92 -1.14 -14.62
CA GLU A 123 -6.58 -0.94 -16.02
C GLU A 123 -5.32 -0.08 -16.11
N LEU A 124 -4.34 -0.52 -16.90
CA LEU A 124 -3.19 0.30 -17.24
C LEU A 124 -3.55 1.19 -18.43
N VAL A 125 -3.54 2.49 -18.22
CA VAL A 125 -3.93 3.47 -19.23
C VAL A 125 -2.70 4.17 -19.78
N ASN A 126 -2.56 4.20 -21.11
CA ASN A 126 -1.51 4.91 -21.83
C ASN A 126 -2.14 6.10 -22.58
N PHE A 127 -1.45 7.24 -22.56
CA PHE A 127 -1.98 8.46 -23.20
C PHE A 127 -0.92 9.28 -23.93
#